data_b86178548a3c75cd5cf2441c9042e479
#
_entry.id   b86178548a3c75cd5cf2441c9042e479
#
_cell.length_a   1.000
_cell.length_b   1.000
_cell.length_c   1.000
_cell.angle_alpha   90.00
_cell.angle_beta   90.00
_cell.angle_gamma   90.00
#
_symmetry.space_group_name_H-M   'P 1'
#
loop_
_entity.id
_entity.type
_entity.pdbx_description
1 polymer ?
#
loop_
_entity_poly.entity_id
_entity_poly.type
_entity_poly.pdbx_seq_one_letter_code
_entity_poly.pdbx_strand_id
1 'polypeptide(L)'
;MSVAQEFAQVRPNLAIWQTYDKTAKADLFSSALTAHDGVFFIDPIEIADHPLDQLIGTRPIAGIIVTNGNHFRSADTYIRRFSVPLFAHRNSLPNRAPSGFIEISDGLRIGHELEVIMIDGAGPGEVALYHAADHGTFIVGDALLNCEPYGFALLPQKYCENVKQMRKSLRKLLRYDAERILFAHGMPILSGANARLRQLFDVDLDSTH
;
A
#
# COMPACT_ATOMS: atom_id res chain seq x y z
N MET A 1 8.40 -16.84 0.83
CA MET A 1 7.38 -16.31 -0.11
C MET A 1 7.63 -16.86 -1.51
N SER A 2 6.58 -17.08 -2.28
CA SER A 2 6.72 -17.42 -3.70
C SER A 2 7.10 -16.16 -4.48
N VAL A 3 7.82 -16.34 -5.61
CA VAL A 3 8.23 -15.24 -6.51
C VAL A 3 7.12 -15.01 -7.53
N ALA A 4 6.64 -13.78 -7.67
CA ALA A 4 5.65 -13.41 -8.70
C ALA A 4 6.28 -13.57 -10.10
N GLN A 5 5.51 -14.09 -11.06
CA GLN A 5 5.99 -14.39 -12.41
C GLN A 5 5.58 -13.33 -13.44
N GLU A 6 4.67 -12.44 -13.06
CA GLU A 6 4.11 -11.42 -13.92
C GLU A 6 3.64 -10.21 -13.10
N PHE A 7 3.34 -9.11 -13.78
CA PHE A 7 2.67 -7.95 -13.23
C PHE A 7 1.52 -7.52 -14.15
N ALA A 8 0.56 -6.78 -13.58
CA ALA A 8 -0.52 -6.16 -14.32
C ALA A 8 -0.33 -4.65 -14.36
N GLN A 9 -0.36 -4.07 -15.57
CA GLN A 9 -0.36 -2.62 -15.75
C GLN A 9 -1.76 -2.08 -15.47
N VAL A 10 -1.91 -1.27 -14.43
CA VAL A 10 -3.18 -0.61 -14.05
C VAL A 10 -3.35 0.71 -14.82
N ARG A 11 -2.28 1.48 -14.91
CA ARG A 11 -2.16 2.74 -15.65
C ARG A 11 -0.75 2.84 -16.24
N PRO A 12 -0.47 3.75 -17.18
CA PRO A 12 0.88 3.89 -17.75
C PRO A 12 1.99 4.07 -16.71
N ASN A 13 1.66 4.63 -15.55
CA ASN A 13 2.60 4.89 -14.45
C ASN A 13 2.32 4.03 -13.21
N LEU A 14 1.37 3.09 -13.26
CA LEU A 14 0.94 2.33 -12.09
C LEU A 14 0.77 0.84 -12.42
N ALA A 15 1.48 -0.01 -11.73
CA ALA A 15 1.42 -1.46 -11.88
C ALA A 15 1.24 -2.17 -10.55
N ILE A 16 0.73 -3.39 -10.59
CA ILE A 16 0.60 -4.30 -9.45
C ILE A 16 1.13 -5.68 -9.80
N TRP A 17 1.63 -6.40 -8.80
CA TRP A 17 1.92 -7.82 -8.91
C TRP A 17 1.52 -8.53 -7.62
N GLN A 18 1.31 -9.84 -7.73
CA GLN A 18 0.80 -10.62 -6.61
C GLN A 18 1.45 -12.01 -6.52
N THR A 19 1.37 -12.58 -5.33
CA THR A 19 1.64 -14.00 -5.09
C THR A 19 0.81 -14.50 -3.93
N TYR A 20 0.45 -15.80 -3.95
CA TYR A 20 -0.18 -16.44 -2.80
C TYR A 20 0.88 -16.83 -1.77
N ASP A 21 0.71 -16.38 -0.54
CA ASP A 21 1.55 -16.79 0.60
C ASP A 21 0.87 -17.89 1.41
N LYS A 22 1.52 -19.07 1.45
CA LYS A 22 0.99 -20.26 2.16
C LYS A 22 0.97 -20.09 3.66
N THR A 23 1.83 -19.24 4.22
CA THR A 23 1.92 -18.99 5.66
C THR A 23 0.82 -18.04 6.11
N ALA A 24 0.65 -16.93 5.40
CA ALA A 24 -0.43 -15.98 5.62
C ALA A 24 -1.78 -16.51 5.15
N LYS A 25 -1.80 -17.53 4.27
CA LYS A 25 -2.99 -18.07 3.59
C LYS A 25 -3.78 -16.98 2.87
N ALA A 26 -3.08 -16.06 2.23
CA ALA A 26 -3.64 -14.89 1.57
C ALA A 26 -2.85 -14.53 0.33
N ASP A 27 -3.51 -13.86 -0.62
CA ASP A 27 -2.85 -13.18 -1.71
C ASP A 27 -2.21 -11.89 -1.19
N LEU A 28 -0.90 -11.76 -1.45
CA LEU A 28 -0.14 -10.56 -1.18
C LEU A 28 -0.01 -9.77 -2.48
N PHE A 29 -0.34 -8.49 -2.40
CA PHE A 29 -0.18 -7.57 -3.52
C PHE A 29 0.92 -6.56 -3.21
N SER A 30 1.61 -6.14 -4.25
CA SER A 30 2.57 -5.05 -4.27
C SER A 30 2.22 -4.09 -5.39
N SER A 31 2.62 -2.84 -5.24
CA SER A 31 2.39 -1.83 -6.27
C SER A 31 3.70 -1.18 -6.69
N ALA A 32 3.74 -0.71 -7.93
CA ALA A 32 4.80 0.17 -8.43
C ALA A 32 4.17 1.44 -8.99
N LEU A 33 4.70 2.58 -8.55
CA LEU A 33 4.38 3.88 -9.13
C LEU A 33 5.61 4.44 -9.83
N THR A 34 5.46 4.75 -11.10
CA THR A 34 6.46 5.52 -11.85
C THR A 34 6.19 7.01 -11.67
N ALA A 35 7.08 7.69 -10.99
CA ALA A 35 7.09 9.11 -10.72
C ALA A 35 8.21 9.82 -11.52
N HIS A 36 8.35 11.13 -11.35
CA HIS A 36 9.41 11.91 -12.01
C HIS A 36 10.82 11.36 -11.67
N ASP A 37 11.05 11.03 -10.39
CA ASP A 37 12.37 10.62 -9.89
C ASP A 37 12.71 9.15 -10.19
N GLY A 38 11.78 8.37 -10.71
CA GLY A 38 11.93 6.94 -11.00
C GLY A 38 10.74 6.11 -10.52
N VAL A 39 10.97 4.82 -10.29
CA VAL A 39 9.94 3.87 -9.87
C VAL A 39 10.00 3.65 -8.37
N PHE A 40 8.90 3.85 -7.67
CA PHE A 40 8.73 3.48 -6.27
C PHE A 40 8.04 2.12 -6.17
N PHE A 41 8.61 1.21 -5.40
CA PHE A 41 7.95 -0.04 -5.05
C PHE A 41 7.30 0.07 -3.67
N ILE A 42 6.05 -0.35 -3.58
CA ILE A 42 5.23 -0.24 -2.37
C ILE A 42 4.88 -1.65 -1.90
N ASP A 43 5.24 -1.97 -0.65
CA ASP A 43 5.08 -3.27 -0.01
C ASP A 43 5.61 -4.44 -0.85
N PRO A 44 6.87 -4.40 -1.35
CA PRO A 44 7.29 -5.28 -2.41
C PRO A 44 7.44 -6.73 -1.95
N ILE A 45 6.79 -7.64 -2.68
CA ILE A 45 7.11 -9.06 -2.76
C ILE A 45 8.09 -9.29 -3.91
N GLU A 46 8.82 -10.40 -3.90
CA GLU A 46 9.74 -10.72 -4.99
C GLU A 46 8.97 -10.96 -6.30
N ILE A 47 9.51 -10.45 -7.40
CA ILE A 47 9.08 -10.70 -8.77
C ILE A 47 10.26 -11.21 -9.58
N ALA A 48 10.02 -12.10 -10.53
CA ALA A 48 11.07 -12.69 -11.38
C ALA A 48 11.79 -11.60 -12.21
N ASP A 49 13.06 -11.84 -12.54
CA ASP A 49 13.91 -10.82 -13.17
C ASP A 49 13.33 -10.28 -14.48
N HIS A 50 12.82 -11.16 -15.35
CA HIS A 50 12.29 -10.70 -16.64
C HIS A 50 11.08 -9.74 -16.51
N PRO A 51 10.00 -10.05 -15.75
CA PRO A 51 8.94 -9.07 -15.51
C PRO A 51 9.42 -7.86 -14.68
N LEU A 52 10.42 -8.01 -13.80
CA LEU A 52 11.00 -6.87 -13.10
C LEU A 52 11.65 -5.89 -14.06
N ASP A 53 12.47 -6.38 -15.00
CA ASP A 53 13.12 -5.56 -16.03
C ASP A 53 12.09 -4.84 -16.92
N GLN A 54 11.00 -5.51 -17.27
CA GLN A 54 9.89 -4.89 -18.01
C GLN A 54 9.19 -3.79 -17.19
N LEU A 55 8.95 -4.04 -15.89
CA LEU A 55 8.31 -3.09 -14.99
C LEU A 55 9.12 -1.81 -14.79
N ILE A 56 10.43 -1.96 -14.64
CA ILE A 56 11.35 -0.83 -14.44
C ILE A 56 11.61 -0.10 -15.77
N GLY A 57 11.76 -0.88 -16.86
CA GLY A 57 12.18 -0.35 -18.17
C GLY A 57 13.57 0.29 -18.08
N THR A 58 13.69 1.53 -18.53
CA THR A 58 14.95 2.30 -18.46
C THR A 58 15.02 3.26 -17.26
N ARG A 59 14.03 3.23 -16.37
CA ARG A 59 13.96 4.15 -15.23
C ARG A 59 14.67 3.58 -14.00
N PRO A 60 15.34 4.42 -13.20
CA PRO A 60 15.89 3.96 -11.92
C PRO A 60 14.77 3.62 -10.95
N ILE A 61 15.03 2.72 -10.01
CA ILE A 61 14.20 2.58 -8.82
C ILE A 61 14.53 3.75 -7.90
N ALA A 62 13.52 4.55 -7.54
CA ALA A 62 13.69 5.75 -6.71
C ALA A 62 13.61 5.43 -5.21
N GLY A 63 12.95 4.34 -4.83
CA GLY A 63 12.86 3.93 -3.44
C GLY A 63 11.86 2.82 -3.18
N ILE A 64 11.91 2.31 -1.96
CA ILE A 64 10.99 1.31 -1.43
C ILE A 64 10.12 1.99 -0.37
N ILE A 65 8.82 1.74 -0.40
CA ILE A 65 7.86 2.28 0.57
C ILE A 65 7.21 1.10 1.29
N VAL A 66 7.15 1.15 2.61
CA VAL A 66 6.48 0.16 3.47
C VAL A 66 5.31 0.81 4.17
N THR A 67 4.10 0.26 3.98
CA THR A 67 2.86 0.86 4.47
C THR A 67 2.52 0.50 5.91
N ASN A 68 3.00 -0.64 6.44
CA ASN A 68 2.84 -1.02 7.85
C ASN A 68 3.85 -2.11 8.26
N GLY A 69 3.83 -2.49 9.56
CA GLY A 69 4.79 -3.44 10.15
C GLY A 69 4.75 -4.86 9.57
N ASN A 70 3.67 -5.26 8.92
CA ASN A 70 3.53 -6.59 8.29
C ASN A 70 4.07 -6.61 6.86
N HIS A 71 4.36 -5.44 6.27
CA HIS A 71 4.64 -5.29 4.85
C HIS A 71 6.10 -5.03 4.51
N PHE A 72 7.01 -5.23 5.44
CA PHE A 72 8.44 -5.17 5.13
C PHE A 72 8.85 -6.20 4.08
N ARG A 73 8.24 -7.37 4.08
CA ARG A 73 8.28 -8.42 3.03
C ARG A 73 9.68 -8.59 2.43
N SER A 74 9.84 -8.30 1.13
CA SER A 74 11.11 -8.38 0.40
C SER A 74 11.81 -7.01 0.25
N ALA A 75 11.42 -6.01 1.04
CA ALA A 75 12.00 -4.66 0.97
C ALA A 75 13.53 -4.68 1.09
N ASP A 76 14.06 -5.45 2.03
CA ASP A 76 15.51 -5.57 2.26
C ASP A 76 16.27 -6.13 1.05
N THR A 77 15.68 -7.06 0.29
CA THR A 77 16.25 -7.59 -0.96
C THR A 77 16.39 -6.48 -2.00
N TYR A 78 15.35 -5.67 -2.20
CA TYR A 78 15.36 -4.59 -3.17
C TYR A 78 16.28 -3.43 -2.76
N ILE A 79 16.28 -3.06 -1.46
CA ILE A 79 17.18 -2.03 -0.92
C ILE A 79 18.64 -2.41 -1.20
N ARG A 80 19.04 -3.64 -0.91
CA ARG A 80 20.41 -4.12 -1.17
C ARG A 80 20.72 -4.23 -2.65
N ARG A 81 19.79 -4.78 -3.45
CA ARG A 81 19.99 -5.00 -4.89
C ARG A 81 20.19 -3.68 -5.65
N PHE A 82 19.43 -2.65 -5.31
CA PHE A 82 19.39 -1.39 -6.06
C PHE A 82 20.03 -0.21 -5.32
N SER A 83 20.47 -0.41 -4.07
CA SER A 83 21.05 0.66 -3.23
C SER A 83 20.15 1.89 -3.10
N VAL A 84 18.86 1.67 -2.89
CA VAL A 84 17.82 2.70 -2.86
C VAL A 84 17.31 2.98 -1.45
N PRO A 85 16.78 4.18 -1.18
CA PRO A 85 16.23 4.53 0.14
C PRO A 85 14.98 3.73 0.48
N LEU A 86 14.79 3.50 1.77
CA LEU A 86 13.56 2.99 2.37
C LEU A 86 12.77 4.15 2.96
N PHE A 87 11.50 4.24 2.60
CA PHE A 87 10.51 5.14 3.19
C PHE A 87 9.56 4.32 4.07
N ALA A 88 9.53 4.61 5.36
CA ALA A 88 8.72 3.85 6.31
C ALA A 88 8.41 4.67 7.56
N HIS A 89 7.28 4.40 8.19
CA HIS A 89 7.07 4.87 9.56
C HIS A 89 7.91 4.03 10.53
N ARG A 90 8.48 4.64 11.56
CA ARG A 90 9.36 3.96 12.53
C ARG A 90 8.75 2.68 13.10
N ASN A 91 7.47 2.72 13.44
CA ASN A 91 6.75 1.59 14.02
C ASN A 91 6.49 0.44 13.02
N SER A 92 6.65 0.67 11.72
CA SER A 92 6.50 -0.37 10.69
C SER A 92 7.79 -1.16 10.45
N LEU A 93 8.89 -0.81 11.11
CA LEU A 93 10.17 -1.43 10.86
C LEU A 93 10.42 -2.64 11.78
N PRO A 94 10.99 -3.75 11.27
CA PRO A 94 11.45 -4.85 12.09
C PRO A 94 12.66 -4.42 12.95
N ASN A 95 12.90 -5.12 14.08
CA ASN A 95 14.04 -4.84 14.99
C ASN A 95 15.42 -4.83 14.31
N ARG A 96 15.55 -5.41 13.11
CA ARG A 96 16.77 -5.46 12.28
C ARG A 96 16.62 -4.67 10.99
N ALA A 97 15.86 -3.59 11.01
CA ALA A 97 15.73 -2.70 9.86
C ALA A 97 17.09 -2.11 9.44
N PRO A 98 17.26 -1.78 8.16
CA PRO A 98 18.45 -1.07 7.69
C PRO A 98 18.68 0.22 8.51
N SER A 99 19.93 0.46 8.88
CA SER A 99 20.30 1.76 9.45
C SER A 99 20.18 2.81 8.32
N GLY A 100 19.34 3.81 8.50
CA GLY A 100 19.19 4.88 7.51
C GLY A 100 17.99 4.68 6.60
N PHE A 101 16.80 4.75 7.18
CA PHE A 101 15.54 4.90 6.44
C PHE A 101 15.09 6.36 6.50
N ILE A 102 14.24 6.75 5.55
CA ILE A 102 13.56 8.04 5.55
C ILE A 102 12.23 7.84 6.29
N GLU A 103 12.11 8.46 7.45
CA GLU A 103 10.90 8.38 8.26
C GLU A 103 9.76 9.15 7.59
N ILE A 104 8.61 8.48 7.41
CA ILE A 104 7.42 9.10 6.83
C ILE A 104 6.43 9.50 7.93
N SER A 105 5.67 10.57 7.65
CA SER A 105 4.66 11.13 8.56
C SER A 105 3.47 11.67 7.78
N ASP A 106 2.38 11.96 8.48
CA ASP A 106 1.15 12.51 7.88
C ASP A 106 1.44 13.77 7.06
N GLY A 107 0.97 13.81 5.82
CA GLY A 107 1.14 14.91 4.88
C GLY A 107 2.51 14.98 4.19
N LEU A 108 3.48 14.11 4.53
CA LEU A 108 4.75 14.05 3.79
C LEU A 108 4.49 13.67 2.32
N ARG A 109 5.24 14.26 1.40
CA ARG A 109 5.21 13.90 -0.02
C ARG A 109 6.49 13.18 -0.42
N ILE A 110 6.33 11.94 -0.91
CA ILE A 110 7.41 11.12 -1.46
C ILE A 110 7.46 11.33 -2.97
N GLY A 111 8.64 11.67 -3.51
CA GLY A 111 8.81 11.94 -4.95
C GLY A 111 7.90 13.05 -5.46
N HIS A 112 7.45 13.97 -4.59
CA HIS A 112 6.49 15.04 -4.87
C HIS A 112 5.07 14.59 -5.29
N GLU A 113 4.86 13.32 -5.56
CA GLU A 113 3.63 12.78 -6.16
C GLU A 113 2.78 11.96 -5.18
N LEU A 114 3.41 11.26 -4.21
CA LEU A 114 2.72 10.42 -3.24
C LEU A 114 2.60 11.14 -1.90
N GLU A 115 1.39 11.50 -1.52
CA GLU A 115 1.09 12.04 -0.20
C GLU A 115 0.84 10.90 0.79
N VAL A 116 1.52 10.96 1.95
CA VAL A 116 1.37 10.00 3.05
C VAL A 116 0.20 10.41 3.94
N ILE A 117 -0.69 9.48 4.23
CA ILE A 117 -1.84 9.65 5.14
C ILE A 117 -1.70 8.62 6.26
N MET A 118 -1.40 9.06 7.48
CA MET A 118 -1.31 8.16 8.63
C MET A 118 -2.69 7.60 8.99
N ILE A 119 -2.75 6.28 9.22
CA ILE A 119 -3.96 5.57 9.64
C ILE A 119 -3.75 5.01 11.05
N ASP A 120 -4.00 5.85 12.04
CA ASP A 120 -3.84 5.47 13.44
C ASP A 120 -4.84 4.38 13.86
N GLY A 121 -4.39 3.44 14.68
CA GLY A 121 -5.22 2.41 15.29
C GLY A 121 -5.44 1.15 14.43
N ALA A 122 -4.89 1.09 13.23
CA ALA A 122 -4.80 -0.14 12.43
C ALA A 122 -3.61 -0.98 12.89
N GLY A 123 -2.69 -1.33 12.02
CA GLY A 123 -1.43 -1.98 12.39
C GLY A 123 -0.33 -0.98 12.79
N PRO A 124 0.82 -1.46 13.27
CA PRO A 124 1.94 -0.59 13.64
C PRO A 124 2.45 0.20 12.43
N GLY A 125 2.43 1.54 12.53
CA GLY A 125 2.93 2.43 11.50
C GLY A 125 2.13 2.44 10.20
N GLU A 126 0.85 2.10 10.26
CA GLU A 126 -0.04 2.03 9.10
C GLU A 126 -0.20 3.37 8.39
N VAL A 127 -0.01 3.35 7.07
CA VAL A 127 -0.24 4.49 6.19
C VAL A 127 -1.05 4.09 4.96
N ALA A 128 -1.81 5.04 4.43
CA ALA A 128 -2.27 5.05 3.06
C ALA A 128 -1.43 6.05 2.26
N LEU A 129 -1.23 5.80 0.99
CA LEU A 129 -0.58 6.71 0.06
C LEU A 129 -1.63 7.24 -0.91
N TYR A 130 -1.58 8.53 -1.22
CA TYR A 130 -2.45 9.15 -2.21
C TYR A 130 -1.65 9.74 -3.35
N HIS A 131 -1.96 9.31 -4.58
CA HIS A 131 -1.45 9.85 -5.83
C HIS A 131 -2.57 10.60 -6.55
N ALA A 132 -2.43 11.92 -6.70
CA ALA A 132 -3.51 12.78 -7.18
C ALA A 132 -3.73 12.73 -8.71
N ALA A 133 -2.72 12.31 -9.48
CA ALA A 133 -2.83 12.28 -10.93
C ALA A 133 -3.89 11.27 -11.42
N ASP A 134 -4.38 11.49 -12.63
CA ASP A 134 -5.32 10.59 -13.32
C ASP A 134 -6.54 10.23 -12.47
N HIS A 135 -7.24 11.24 -11.93
CA HIS A 135 -8.43 11.15 -11.06
C HIS A 135 -8.19 10.48 -9.70
N GLY A 136 -6.98 10.45 -9.21
CA GLY A 136 -6.62 10.00 -7.89
C GLY A 136 -6.59 8.47 -7.70
N THR A 137 -5.60 8.04 -6.95
CA THR A 137 -5.43 6.63 -6.56
C THR A 137 -4.96 6.55 -5.12
N PHE A 138 -5.64 5.77 -4.29
CA PHE A 138 -5.11 5.33 -3.01
C PHE A 138 -4.33 4.02 -3.17
N ILE A 139 -3.22 3.90 -2.43
CA ILE A 139 -2.50 2.65 -2.21
C ILE A 139 -2.52 2.43 -0.71
N VAL A 140 -3.15 1.35 -0.26
CA VAL A 140 -3.43 1.12 1.16
C VAL A 140 -2.80 -0.17 1.67
N GLY A 141 -2.40 -0.15 2.94
CA GLY A 141 -1.93 -1.33 3.64
C GLY A 141 -3.07 -2.23 4.11
N ASP A 142 -3.06 -2.60 5.41
CA ASP A 142 -4.03 -3.53 6.00
C ASP A 142 -5.35 -2.87 6.40
N ALA A 143 -5.37 -1.55 6.62
CA ALA A 143 -6.55 -0.86 7.16
C ALA A 143 -7.82 -1.01 6.29
N LEU A 144 -7.65 -1.24 4.99
CA LEU A 144 -8.71 -1.56 4.02
C LEU A 144 -8.35 -2.83 3.25
N LEU A 145 -9.32 -3.71 3.07
CA LEU A 145 -9.19 -4.99 2.38
C LEU A 145 -10.22 -5.09 1.24
N ASN A 146 -9.91 -5.87 0.19
CA ASN A 146 -10.88 -6.24 -0.83
C ASN A 146 -10.67 -7.70 -1.25
N CYS A 147 -10.84 -8.62 -0.31
CA CYS A 147 -10.61 -10.05 -0.49
C CYS A 147 -11.73 -10.90 0.11
N GLU A 148 -11.90 -12.10 -0.43
CA GLU A 148 -12.83 -13.09 0.14
C GLU A 148 -12.38 -13.53 1.55
N PRO A 149 -13.35 -13.80 2.46
CA PRO A 149 -14.79 -13.68 2.28
C PRO A 149 -15.36 -12.28 2.60
N TYR A 150 -14.50 -11.30 2.90
CA TYR A 150 -14.91 -9.99 3.43
C TYR A 150 -15.41 -9.01 2.36
N GLY A 151 -15.00 -9.20 1.09
CA GLY A 151 -15.17 -8.19 0.05
C GLY A 151 -14.41 -6.89 0.39
N PHE A 152 -14.94 -5.74 -0.02
CA PHE A 152 -14.39 -4.44 0.36
C PHE A 152 -14.80 -4.09 1.79
N ALA A 153 -13.86 -4.12 2.71
CA ALA A 153 -14.10 -4.03 4.14
C ALA A 153 -12.95 -3.33 4.89
N LEU A 154 -13.24 -2.93 6.12
CA LEU A 154 -12.24 -2.49 7.10
C LEU A 154 -11.47 -3.71 7.64
N LEU A 155 -10.24 -3.47 8.08
CA LEU A 155 -9.46 -4.47 8.83
C LEU A 155 -10.29 -5.01 10.01
N PRO A 156 -10.44 -6.35 10.16
CA PRO A 156 -11.18 -6.94 11.28
C PRO A 156 -10.63 -6.50 12.63
N GLN A 157 -11.52 -6.21 13.58
CA GLN A 157 -11.20 -5.67 14.91
C GLN A 157 -10.05 -6.39 15.62
N LYS A 158 -9.99 -7.72 15.50
CA LYS A 158 -8.97 -8.56 16.15
C LYS A 158 -7.52 -8.28 15.69
N TYR A 159 -7.35 -7.57 14.59
CA TYR A 159 -6.06 -7.19 14.03
C TYR A 159 -5.74 -5.70 14.22
N CYS A 160 -6.69 -4.92 14.76
CA CYS A 160 -6.50 -3.50 15.01
C CYS A 160 -5.88 -3.23 16.36
N GLU A 161 -4.97 -2.27 16.46
CA GLU A 161 -4.52 -1.74 17.75
C GLU A 161 -5.66 -1.00 18.46
N ASN A 162 -6.45 -0.21 17.72
CA ASN A 162 -7.63 0.49 18.21
C ASN A 162 -8.63 0.72 17.07
N VAL A 163 -9.67 -0.10 17.00
CA VAL A 163 -10.66 -0.05 15.92
C VAL A 163 -11.39 1.28 15.81
N LYS A 164 -11.70 1.95 16.94
CA LYS A 164 -12.39 3.25 16.92
C LYS A 164 -11.48 4.35 16.34
N GLN A 165 -10.21 4.33 16.70
CA GLN A 165 -9.21 5.26 16.18
C GLN A 165 -8.97 5.01 14.68
N MET A 166 -8.83 3.76 14.27
CA MET A 166 -8.68 3.39 12.86
C MET A 166 -9.85 3.91 12.00
N ARG A 167 -11.08 3.64 12.42
CA ARG A 167 -12.29 4.14 11.73
C ARG A 167 -12.31 5.66 11.63
N LYS A 168 -11.95 6.38 12.71
CA LYS A 168 -11.82 7.83 12.69
C LYS A 168 -10.72 8.29 11.73
N SER A 169 -9.58 7.62 11.74
CA SER A 169 -8.43 7.96 10.90
C SER A 169 -8.72 7.73 9.43
N LEU A 170 -9.33 6.60 9.06
CA LEU A 170 -9.71 6.27 7.69
C LEU A 170 -10.70 7.27 7.07
N ARG A 171 -11.51 7.96 7.86
CA ARG A 171 -12.40 9.03 7.35
C ARG A 171 -11.63 10.20 6.74
N LYS A 172 -10.33 10.35 7.01
CA LYS A 172 -9.46 11.33 6.32
C LYS A 172 -9.49 11.11 4.81
N LEU A 173 -9.59 9.84 4.36
CA LEU A 173 -9.63 9.49 2.94
C LEU A 173 -10.80 10.11 2.19
N LEU A 174 -11.91 10.39 2.86
CA LEU A 174 -13.09 11.06 2.26
C LEU A 174 -12.85 12.51 1.83
N ARG A 175 -11.71 13.10 2.20
CA ARG A 175 -11.32 14.47 1.80
C ARG A 175 -10.63 14.52 0.44
N TYR A 176 -10.23 13.36 -0.08
CA TYR A 176 -9.53 13.22 -1.33
C TYR A 176 -10.49 12.74 -2.42
N ASP A 177 -10.19 13.11 -3.65
CA ASP A 177 -10.90 12.59 -4.82
C ASP A 177 -10.11 11.44 -5.41
N ALA A 178 -10.64 10.23 -5.33
CA ALA A 178 -9.97 9.03 -5.78
C ALA A 178 -10.91 8.14 -6.60
N GLU A 179 -10.47 7.81 -7.81
CA GLU A 179 -11.15 6.87 -8.70
C GLU A 179 -10.76 5.42 -8.38
N ARG A 180 -9.56 5.22 -7.80
CA ARG A 180 -8.99 3.87 -7.59
C ARG A 180 -8.49 3.65 -6.18
N ILE A 181 -8.51 2.37 -5.77
CA ILE A 181 -7.80 1.89 -4.57
C ILE A 181 -7.02 0.63 -4.94
N LEU A 182 -5.73 0.62 -4.66
CA LEU A 182 -4.87 -0.56 -4.66
C LEU A 182 -4.68 -1.03 -3.24
N PHE A 183 -4.72 -2.33 -3.02
CA PHE A 183 -4.64 -2.95 -1.71
C PHE A 183 -3.38 -3.79 -1.57
N ALA A 184 -2.87 -3.90 -0.36
CA ALA A 184 -1.87 -4.90 -0.02
C ALA A 184 -2.46 -6.32 0.06
N HIS A 185 -3.80 -6.41 0.26
CA HIS A 185 -4.57 -7.66 0.29
C HIS A 185 -5.89 -7.51 -0.48
N GLY A 186 -6.02 -8.28 -1.57
CA GLY A 186 -7.22 -8.37 -2.38
C GLY A 186 -7.19 -7.55 -3.66
N MET A 187 -8.21 -7.74 -4.47
CA MET A 187 -8.30 -7.19 -5.82
C MET A 187 -8.47 -5.66 -5.81
N PRO A 188 -7.81 -4.93 -6.73
CA PRO A 188 -7.92 -3.48 -6.80
C PRO A 188 -9.35 -3.03 -7.16
N ILE A 189 -9.75 -1.88 -6.66
CA ILE A 189 -10.90 -1.12 -7.14
C ILE A 189 -10.39 -0.14 -8.19
N LEU A 190 -10.80 -0.32 -9.44
CA LEU A 190 -10.28 0.45 -10.58
C LEU A 190 -11.17 1.63 -10.99
N SER A 191 -12.38 1.72 -10.40
CA SER A 191 -13.32 2.83 -10.63
C SER A 191 -14.28 2.99 -9.47
N GLY A 192 -14.75 4.24 -9.25
CA GLY A 192 -15.76 4.56 -8.27
C GLY A 192 -15.30 4.38 -6.80
N ALA A 193 -14.02 4.51 -6.52
CA ALA A 193 -13.46 4.32 -5.18
C ALA A 193 -14.09 5.23 -4.13
N ASN A 194 -14.33 6.51 -4.46
CA ASN A 194 -14.98 7.45 -3.55
C ASN A 194 -16.38 7.03 -3.13
N ALA A 195 -17.18 6.54 -4.08
CA ALA A 195 -18.53 6.07 -3.79
C ALA A 195 -18.51 4.86 -2.87
N ARG A 196 -17.59 3.91 -3.13
CA ARG A 196 -17.41 2.72 -2.30
C ARG A 196 -16.90 3.06 -0.89
N LEU A 197 -15.97 4.01 -0.76
CA LEU A 197 -15.51 4.49 0.56
C LEU A 197 -16.65 5.13 1.35
N ARG A 198 -17.45 6.00 0.73
CA ARG A 198 -18.62 6.60 1.40
C ARG A 198 -19.60 5.53 1.86
N GLN A 199 -19.97 4.60 0.99
CA GLN A 199 -20.86 3.49 1.34
C GLN A 199 -20.32 2.65 2.50
N LEU A 200 -19.02 2.35 2.51
CA LEU A 200 -18.38 1.59 3.59
C LEU A 200 -18.53 2.30 4.95
N PHE A 201 -18.37 3.62 4.98
CA PHE A 201 -18.47 4.39 6.22
C PHE A 201 -19.90 4.73 6.61
N ASP A 202 -20.87 4.76 5.69
CA ASP A 202 -22.29 4.99 5.98
C ASP A 202 -22.92 3.74 6.62
N VAL A 203 -22.64 2.55 6.07
CA VAL A 203 -23.07 1.27 6.68
C VAL A 203 -22.52 1.08 8.10
N ASP A 204 -21.35 1.63 8.38
CA ASP A 204 -20.69 1.57 9.69
C ASP A 204 -21.39 2.43 10.77
N LEU A 205 -22.12 3.48 10.38
CA LEU A 205 -22.89 4.30 11.29
C LEU A 205 -24.16 3.59 11.79
N ASP A 206 -24.77 2.75 10.95
CA ASP A 206 -26.00 2.01 11.28
C ASP A 206 -25.71 0.77 12.14
N SER A 207 -24.48 0.26 12.17
CA SER A 207 -24.09 -0.93 12.92
C SER A 207 -23.63 -0.65 14.38
N THR A 208 -23.66 0.60 14.81
CA THR A 208 -23.20 1.03 16.16
C THR A 208 -24.36 1.38 17.12
N HIS A 209 -25.60 0.93 16.82
CA HIS A 209 -26.78 1.10 17.69
C HIS A 209 -27.21 -0.22 18.33
#